data_9f403d28478d109ad7510cf7758f14bb
#
_entry.id   9f403d28478d109ad7510cf7758f14bb
#
_cell.length_a   1.000
_cell.length_b   1.000
_cell.length_c   1.000
_cell.angle_alpha   90.00
_cell.angle_beta   90.00
_cell.angle_gamma   90.00
#
_symmetry.space_group_name_H-M   'P 1'
#
loop_
_entity.id
_entity.type
_entity.pdbx_description
1 polymer ?
#
loop_
_entity_poly.entity_id
_entity_poly.type
_entity_poly.pdbx_seq_one_letter_code
_entity_poly.pdbx_strand_id
1 'polypeptide(L)'
;MRLGVLKEPQGEMRVAIVPNSLLKLSKSGFEVFIEKDAGINANHSDEEYEGRGGTICSREEVLACDAIVSIRSPELSSIAEGSVLICVADPFRNPDTVNEAISSGITLISMDMIPRRLSRAQSMDVNSSQDNLSGYKAVLLGASNVSKAIPMMTTSAGTVKPAKFVIMGSGVAGLQAIATAKRIGAIVYASDVRKSAAEQIESVGGRFIEVEGMDDFEDESGYAKPLTPEFIQKVNDTVCEVASDADVIVTTARIFGRPAPITIPESAVRSFKTGSVIVDMNADVGGNCELTSPGETVVKHGVKIIGINNLAGTIPSSASMLYSNNITNFVISISGDDGLILDSEDDILVGPPEGSDFFVDGMGGVLICRDGKLHQNQTRLGGIL
;
A
#
# COMPACT_ATOMS: atom_id res chain seq x y z
N MET A 1 26.98 -0.76 -13.23
CA MET A 1 26.51 0.07 -12.12
C MET A 1 26.27 -0.79 -10.90
N ARG A 2 26.69 -0.36 -9.69
CA ARG A 2 26.51 -1.09 -8.44
C ARG A 2 25.15 -0.75 -7.82
N LEU A 3 24.34 -1.79 -7.60
CA LEU A 3 23.01 -1.68 -6.96
C LEU A 3 23.05 -2.37 -5.60
N GLY A 4 22.89 -1.60 -4.53
CA GLY A 4 22.89 -2.10 -3.16
C GLY A 4 21.48 -2.45 -2.68
N VAL A 5 21.31 -3.56 -1.98
CA VAL A 5 20.07 -4.02 -1.36
C VAL A 5 20.27 -4.06 0.15
N LEU A 6 19.57 -3.19 0.87
CA LEU A 6 19.68 -3.09 2.32
C LEU A 6 18.85 -4.16 3.03
N LYS A 7 19.34 -4.57 4.19
CA LYS A 7 18.54 -5.25 5.20
C LYS A 7 17.63 -4.23 5.86
N GLU A 8 16.35 -4.54 5.91
CA GLU A 8 15.35 -3.66 6.50
C GLU A 8 15.46 -3.55 8.02
N PRO A 9 14.98 -2.45 8.61
CA PRO A 9 14.99 -2.28 10.06
C PRO A 9 14.08 -3.30 10.76
N GLN A 10 14.29 -3.44 12.07
CA GLN A 10 13.46 -4.33 12.89
C GLN A 10 11.96 -3.99 12.76
N GLY A 11 11.13 -5.00 12.53
CA GLY A 11 9.69 -4.85 12.32
C GLY A 11 9.27 -4.80 10.84
N GLU A 12 10.19 -4.58 9.89
CA GLU A 12 9.97 -4.82 8.47
C GLU A 12 10.54 -6.20 8.10
N MET A 13 9.68 -7.08 7.62
CA MET A 13 10.04 -8.47 7.33
C MET A 13 10.31 -8.71 5.84
N ARG A 14 9.99 -7.75 4.99
CA ARG A 14 10.19 -7.83 3.55
C ARG A 14 11.63 -7.52 3.18
N VAL A 15 12.00 -7.77 1.93
CA VAL A 15 13.25 -7.34 1.30
C VAL A 15 12.95 -6.71 -0.06
N ALA A 16 13.69 -5.68 -0.44
CA ALA A 16 13.42 -4.91 -1.65
C ALA A 16 13.68 -5.71 -2.95
N ILE A 17 14.69 -6.56 -2.97
CA ILE A 17 15.03 -7.42 -4.12
C ILE A 17 15.12 -8.87 -3.65
N VAL A 18 14.43 -9.77 -4.34
CA VAL A 18 14.51 -11.22 -4.11
C VAL A 18 15.48 -11.88 -5.10
N PRO A 19 16.04 -13.09 -4.80
CA PRO A 19 17.02 -13.76 -5.66
C PRO A 19 16.56 -13.92 -7.12
N ASN A 20 15.26 -14.13 -7.35
CA ASN A 20 14.72 -14.33 -8.70
C ASN A 20 14.85 -13.10 -9.62
N SER A 21 15.00 -11.90 -9.07
CA SER A 21 15.15 -10.65 -9.82
C SER A 21 16.58 -10.39 -10.30
N LEU A 22 17.58 -11.04 -9.68
CA LEU A 22 19.01 -10.78 -9.95
C LEU A 22 19.40 -11.00 -11.39
N LEU A 23 18.92 -12.08 -12.00
CA LEU A 23 19.25 -12.38 -13.41
C LEU A 23 18.78 -11.28 -14.36
N LYS A 24 17.62 -10.68 -14.07
CA LYS A 24 17.06 -9.60 -14.90
C LYS A 24 17.86 -8.32 -14.71
N LEU A 25 18.23 -7.97 -13.48
CA LEU A 25 19.08 -6.83 -13.16
C LEU A 25 20.47 -6.97 -13.76
N SER A 26 21.11 -8.13 -13.63
CA SER A 26 22.43 -8.38 -14.21
C SER A 26 22.46 -8.27 -15.74
N LYS A 27 21.41 -8.74 -16.43
CA LYS A 27 21.27 -8.58 -17.88
C LYS A 27 21.11 -7.11 -18.30
N SER A 28 20.65 -6.25 -17.40
CA SER A 28 20.51 -4.81 -17.60
C SER A 28 21.72 -4.00 -17.10
N GLY A 29 22.87 -4.68 -16.84
CA GLY A 29 24.12 -4.03 -16.50
C GLY A 29 24.34 -3.73 -15.02
N PHE A 30 23.52 -4.28 -14.12
CA PHE A 30 23.69 -4.07 -12.69
C PHE A 30 24.49 -5.19 -12.02
N GLU A 31 25.46 -4.81 -11.20
CA GLU A 31 26.10 -5.67 -10.20
C GLU A 31 25.38 -5.47 -8.90
N VAL A 32 24.76 -6.54 -8.36
CA VAL A 32 23.88 -6.43 -7.19
C VAL A 32 24.61 -6.88 -5.93
N PHE A 33 24.71 -5.96 -4.97
CA PHE A 33 25.33 -6.13 -3.65
C PHE A 33 24.22 -6.24 -2.61
N ILE A 34 24.21 -7.29 -1.83
CA ILE A 34 23.15 -7.58 -0.87
C ILE A 34 23.73 -7.55 0.55
N GLU A 35 23.14 -6.75 1.43
CA GLU A 35 23.52 -6.78 2.84
C GLU A 35 23.27 -8.17 3.42
N LYS A 36 24.23 -8.67 4.19
CA LYS A 36 24.16 -9.99 4.83
C LYS A 36 22.83 -10.16 5.59
N ASP A 37 22.19 -11.31 5.41
CA ASP A 37 20.91 -11.67 6.01
C ASP A 37 19.73 -10.74 5.59
N ALA A 38 19.83 -9.97 4.51
CA ALA A 38 18.76 -9.06 4.09
C ALA A 38 17.44 -9.78 3.74
N GLY A 39 17.52 -10.96 3.15
CA GLY A 39 16.37 -11.75 2.70
C GLY A 39 15.81 -12.72 3.73
N ILE A 40 16.47 -12.90 4.87
CA ILE A 40 16.18 -14.04 5.79
C ILE A 40 14.74 -14.03 6.31
N ASN A 41 14.19 -12.85 6.64
CA ASN A 41 12.83 -12.70 7.13
C ASN A 41 11.77 -12.93 6.02
N ALA A 42 12.16 -12.86 4.75
CA ALA A 42 11.34 -13.15 3.59
C ALA A 42 11.54 -14.58 3.05
N ASN A 43 12.26 -15.43 3.79
CA ASN A 43 12.62 -16.81 3.47
C ASN A 43 13.59 -16.93 2.27
N HIS A 44 14.53 -16.01 2.15
CA HIS A 44 15.63 -16.05 1.18
C HIS A 44 16.97 -16.06 1.91
N SER A 45 17.79 -17.09 1.68
CA SER A 45 19.12 -17.18 2.28
C SER A 45 20.17 -16.43 1.45
N ASP A 46 21.32 -16.14 2.07
CA ASP A 46 22.44 -15.48 1.39
C ASP A 46 22.96 -16.37 0.23
N GLU A 47 22.99 -17.70 0.42
CA GLU A 47 23.40 -18.66 -0.61
C GLU A 47 22.48 -18.65 -1.83
N GLU A 48 21.17 -18.37 -1.65
CA GLU A 48 20.25 -18.23 -2.79
C GLU A 48 20.57 -16.99 -3.63
N TYR A 49 20.99 -15.88 -3.00
CA TYR A 49 21.45 -14.69 -3.71
C TYR A 49 22.76 -14.95 -4.44
N GLU A 50 23.77 -15.54 -3.77
CA GLU A 50 25.05 -15.90 -4.37
C GLU A 50 24.88 -16.86 -5.56
N GLY A 51 24.02 -17.87 -5.41
CA GLY A 51 23.70 -18.84 -6.47
C GLY A 51 23.06 -18.21 -7.72
N ARG A 52 22.59 -16.96 -7.62
CA ARG A 52 22.01 -16.20 -8.74
C ARG A 52 22.84 -15.00 -9.17
N GLY A 53 24.10 -14.91 -8.69
CA GLY A 53 25.07 -13.89 -9.10
C GLY A 53 25.02 -12.61 -8.28
N GLY A 54 24.40 -12.62 -7.12
CA GLY A 54 24.48 -11.54 -6.14
C GLY A 54 25.76 -11.63 -5.30
N THR A 55 26.22 -10.50 -4.80
CA THR A 55 27.38 -10.42 -3.90
C THR A 55 26.89 -10.09 -2.48
N ILE A 56 27.10 -11.02 -1.54
CA ILE A 56 26.81 -10.77 -0.11
C ILE A 56 27.94 -9.95 0.49
N CYS A 57 27.58 -8.87 1.19
CA CYS A 57 28.54 -7.92 1.73
C CYS A 57 28.06 -7.25 3.03
N SER A 58 28.88 -6.37 3.60
CA SER A 58 28.53 -5.59 4.78
C SER A 58 27.55 -4.44 4.42
N ARG A 59 26.92 -3.88 5.45
CA ARG A 59 26.05 -2.69 5.29
C ARG A 59 26.81 -1.51 4.71
N GLU A 60 28.05 -1.30 5.14
CA GLU A 60 28.90 -0.20 4.67
C GLU A 60 29.20 -0.33 3.16
N GLU A 61 29.42 -1.55 2.67
CA GLU A 61 29.66 -1.80 1.23
C GLU A 61 28.39 -1.59 0.42
N VAL A 62 27.21 -1.92 0.95
CA VAL A 62 25.91 -1.63 0.31
C VAL A 62 25.67 -0.12 0.24
N LEU A 63 25.93 0.62 1.33
CA LEU A 63 25.76 2.06 1.38
C LEU A 63 26.73 2.85 0.47
N ALA A 64 27.82 2.21 0.05
CA ALA A 64 28.78 2.75 -0.92
C ALA A 64 28.44 2.43 -2.39
N CYS A 65 27.27 1.84 -2.67
CA CYS A 65 26.81 1.57 -4.04
C CYS A 65 26.30 2.85 -4.72
N ASP A 66 26.30 2.84 -6.05
CA ASP A 66 25.82 3.97 -6.87
C ASP A 66 24.32 4.23 -6.70
N ALA A 67 23.56 3.15 -6.57
CA ALA A 67 22.14 3.17 -6.22
C ALA A 67 21.84 2.17 -5.12
N ILE A 68 20.92 2.53 -4.24
CA ILE A 68 20.52 1.73 -3.07
C ILE A 68 19.01 1.54 -3.14
N VAL A 69 18.57 0.30 -2.94
CA VAL A 69 17.15 -0.03 -2.85
C VAL A 69 16.79 -0.57 -1.48
N SER A 70 15.69 -0.09 -0.94
CA SER A 70 15.11 -0.55 0.32
C SER A 70 13.58 -0.44 0.27
N ILE A 71 12.88 -0.98 1.24
CA ILE A 71 11.45 -0.74 1.40
C ILE A 71 11.23 0.52 2.21
N ARG A 72 11.89 0.63 3.37
CA ARG A 72 11.85 1.82 4.21
C ARG A 72 13.05 2.71 3.96
N SER A 73 12.89 4.01 4.16
CA SER A 73 14.04 4.90 4.14
C SER A 73 15.01 4.51 5.27
N PRO A 74 16.29 4.24 4.96
CA PRO A 74 17.32 4.04 5.98
C PRO A 74 17.72 5.38 6.60
N GLU A 75 18.66 5.34 7.56
CA GLU A 75 19.34 6.55 8.06
C GLU A 75 20.19 7.15 6.93
N LEU A 76 19.82 8.35 6.46
CA LEU A 76 20.41 8.96 5.28
C LEU A 76 21.83 9.47 5.49
N SER A 77 22.18 9.86 6.71
CA SER A 77 23.52 10.35 7.08
C SER A 77 24.65 9.36 6.79
N SER A 78 24.33 8.07 6.63
CA SER A 78 25.30 7.02 6.30
C SER A 78 25.43 6.73 4.80
N ILE A 79 24.62 7.34 3.95
CA ILE A 79 24.64 7.19 2.49
C ILE A 79 25.63 8.21 1.89
N ALA A 80 26.41 7.78 0.91
CA ALA A 80 27.35 8.66 0.24
C ALA A 80 26.62 9.76 -0.56
N GLU A 81 27.17 10.98 -0.52
CA GLU A 81 26.70 12.10 -1.35
C GLU A 81 26.70 11.70 -2.85
N GLY A 82 25.65 12.09 -3.57
CA GLY A 82 25.48 11.75 -4.99
C GLY A 82 24.88 10.37 -5.26
N SER A 83 24.74 9.51 -4.25
CA SER A 83 24.06 8.22 -4.42
C SER A 83 22.56 8.39 -4.67
N VAL A 84 21.96 7.39 -5.31
CA VAL A 84 20.51 7.30 -5.56
C VAL A 84 19.88 6.35 -4.55
N LEU A 85 18.92 6.83 -3.76
CA LEU A 85 18.09 6.01 -2.88
C LEU A 85 16.71 5.81 -3.49
N ILE A 86 16.30 4.55 -3.64
CA ILE A 86 14.98 4.14 -4.17
C ILE A 86 14.25 3.38 -3.05
N CYS A 87 13.20 3.98 -2.48
CA CYS A 87 12.45 3.38 -1.37
C CYS A 87 10.99 3.86 -1.34
N VAL A 88 10.24 3.51 -0.31
CA VAL A 88 8.96 4.13 0.07
C VAL A 88 9.26 5.14 1.18
N ALA A 89 9.47 6.39 0.79
CA ALA A 89 9.81 7.46 1.74
C ALA A 89 8.58 8.09 2.40
N ASP A 90 7.41 7.99 1.76
CA ASP A 90 6.16 8.64 2.19
C ASP A 90 6.38 10.14 2.49
N PRO A 91 6.78 10.92 1.46
CA PRO A 91 7.36 12.23 1.64
C PRO A 91 6.39 13.25 2.27
N PHE A 92 5.08 13.06 2.11
CA PHE A 92 4.06 13.94 2.72
C PHE A 92 3.92 13.75 4.23
N ARG A 93 4.25 12.57 4.75
CA ARG A 93 4.22 12.30 6.20
C ARG A 93 5.60 12.39 6.84
N ASN A 94 6.65 12.27 6.04
CA ASN A 94 8.04 12.32 6.49
C ASN A 94 8.82 13.46 5.81
N PRO A 95 8.40 14.73 5.96
CA PRO A 95 9.10 15.86 5.36
C PRO A 95 10.56 15.97 5.85
N ASP A 96 10.85 15.56 7.07
CA ASP A 96 12.21 15.57 7.62
C ASP A 96 13.15 14.66 6.81
N THR A 97 12.67 13.48 6.36
CA THR A 97 13.44 12.58 5.49
C THR A 97 13.79 13.26 4.15
N VAL A 98 12.86 14.05 3.59
CA VAL A 98 13.11 14.80 2.36
C VAL A 98 14.15 15.90 2.58
N ASN A 99 14.04 16.65 3.69
CA ASN A 99 15.01 17.69 4.06
C ASN A 99 16.40 17.11 4.31
N GLU A 100 16.47 15.95 4.96
CA GLU A 100 17.74 15.24 5.18
C GLU A 100 18.35 14.78 3.85
N ALA A 101 17.56 14.22 2.92
CA ALA A 101 18.04 13.82 1.60
C ALA A 101 18.57 15.01 0.80
N ILE A 102 17.89 16.16 0.83
CA ILE A 102 18.33 17.41 0.20
C ILE A 102 19.66 17.87 0.79
N SER A 103 19.75 17.94 2.12
CA SER A 103 20.95 18.42 2.81
C SER A 103 22.16 17.49 2.66
N SER A 104 21.93 16.18 2.50
CA SER A 104 22.98 15.17 2.29
C SER A 104 23.36 15.00 0.81
N GLY A 105 22.78 15.77 -0.13
CA GLY A 105 23.07 15.66 -1.55
C GLY A 105 22.68 14.33 -2.19
N ILE A 106 21.74 13.58 -1.59
CA ILE A 106 21.24 12.30 -2.07
C ILE A 106 20.13 12.53 -3.09
N THR A 107 20.12 11.74 -4.16
CA THR A 107 18.95 11.67 -5.05
C THR A 107 17.93 10.72 -4.43
N LEU A 108 16.77 11.24 -4.02
CA LEU A 108 15.69 10.45 -3.43
C LEU A 108 14.59 10.15 -4.45
N ILE A 109 14.32 8.88 -4.65
CA ILE A 109 13.22 8.35 -5.47
C ILE A 109 12.24 7.64 -4.54
N SER A 110 10.99 8.14 -4.48
CA SER A 110 9.95 7.57 -3.62
C SER A 110 8.92 6.80 -4.44
N MET A 111 8.95 5.47 -4.33
CA MET A 111 8.12 4.58 -5.15
C MET A 111 6.62 4.66 -4.85
N ASP A 112 6.23 5.15 -3.67
CA ASP A 112 4.83 5.43 -3.35
C ASP A 112 4.24 6.63 -4.10
N MET A 113 5.10 7.45 -4.73
CA MET A 113 4.71 8.56 -5.61
C MET A 113 4.47 8.14 -7.06
N ILE A 114 4.50 6.85 -7.38
CA ILE A 114 4.33 6.34 -8.74
C ILE A 114 3.01 6.82 -9.37
N PRO A 115 3.00 7.39 -10.59
CA PRO A 115 1.79 7.89 -11.24
C PRO A 115 0.92 6.73 -11.76
N ARG A 116 0.10 6.18 -10.88
CA ARG A 116 -0.68 4.94 -11.04
C ARG A 116 -1.62 4.91 -12.25
N ARG A 117 -2.00 6.07 -12.81
CA ARG A 117 -2.86 6.17 -13.99
C ARG A 117 -2.13 5.89 -15.29
N LEU A 118 -0.81 6.00 -15.32
CA LEU A 118 -0.01 5.67 -16.50
C LEU A 118 0.05 4.15 -16.67
N SER A 119 -0.40 3.63 -17.82
CA SER A 119 -0.43 2.20 -18.08
C SER A 119 0.93 1.53 -17.94
N ARG A 120 2.03 2.20 -18.38
CA ARG A 120 3.40 1.70 -18.26
C ARG A 120 3.91 1.67 -16.80
N ALA A 121 3.34 2.50 -15.91
CA ALA A 121 3.70 2.55 -14.50
C ALA A 121 3.06 1.42 -13.67
N GLN A 122 2.00 0.77 -14.17
CA GLN A 122 1.26 -0.25 -13.42
C GLN A 122 2.15 -1.42 -12.97
N SER A 123 3.12 -1.84 -13.78
CA SER A 123 4.06 -2.91 -13.40
C SER A 123 5.08 -2.47 -12.33
N MET A 124 5.15 -1.17 -12.01
CA MET A 124 6.05 -0.55 -11.05
C MET A 124 5.30 -0.06 -9.80
N ASP A 125 3.95 -0.19 -9.76
CA ASP A 125 3.09 0.32 -8.69
C ASP A 125 3.22 -0.55 -7.43
N VAL A 126 4.12 -0.13 -6.53
CA VAL A 126 4.35 -0.78 -5.24
C VAL A 126 3.12 -0.65 -4.33
N ASN A 127 2.38 0.46 -4.42
CA ASN A 127 1.19 0.66 -3.60
C ASN A 127 0.12 -0.37 -3.94
N SER A 128 -0.21 -0.54 -5.22
CA SER A 128 -1.21 -1.53 -5.65
C SER A 128 -0.80 -2.95 -5.31
N SER A 129 0.46 -3.32 -5.49
CA SER A 129 0.93 -4.67 -5.18
C SER A 129 0.84 -4.99 -3.70
N GLN A 130 1.21 -4.05 -2.83
CA GLN A 130 1.18 -4.23 -1.38
C GLN A 130 -0.25 -4.10 -0.81
N ASP A 131 -1.06 -3.19 -1.33
CA ASP A 131 -2.48 -3.03 -0.96
C ASP A 131 -3.29 -4.30 -1.28
N ASN A 132 -3.04 -4.94 -2.43
CA ASN A 132 -3.67 -6.20 -2.79
C ASN A 132 -3.42 -7.28 -1.73
N LEU A 133 -2.17 -7.47 -1.34
CA LEU A 133 -1.79 -8.43 -0.30
C LEU A 133 -2.35 -8.05 1.09
N SER A 134 -2.39 -6.76 1.38
CA SER A 134 -2.97 -6.24 2.63
C SER A 134 -4.47 -6.55 2.72
N GLY A 135 -5.23 -6.36 1.63
CA GLY A 135 -6.64 -6.72 1.57
C GLY A 135 -6.90 -8.22 1.79
N TYR A 136 -6.08 -9.07 1.17
CA TYR A 136 -6.10 -10.51 1.43
C TYR A 136 -5.84 -10.82 2.92
N LYS A 137 -4.79 -10.25 3.50
CA LYS A 137 -4.40 -10.52 4.89
C LYS A 137 -5.42 -10.00 5.89
N ALA A 138 -6.03 -8.85 5.63
CA ALA A 138 -7.08 -8.28 6.47
C ALA A 138 -8.26 -9.23 6.64
N VAL A 139 -8.71 -9.86 5.54
CA VAL A 139 -9.79 -10.85 5.59
C VAL A 139 -9.40 -12.07 6.41
N LEU A 140 -8.18 -12.59 6.25
CA LEU A 140 -7.72 -13.75 7.03
C LEU A 140 -7.62 -13.42 8.53
N LEU A 141 -7.16 -12.20 8.87
CA LEU A 141 -7.15 -11.75 10.26
C LEU A 141 -8.56 -11.64 10.83
N GLY A 142 -9.48 -11.03 10.10
CA GLY A 142 -10.90 -10.98 10.50
C GLY A 142 -11.48 -12.37 10.70
N ALA A 143 -11.26 -13.27 9.75
CA ALA A 143 -11.74 -14.64 9.77
C ALA A 143 -11.17 -15.47 10.95
N SER A 144 -9.90 -15.27 11.29
CA SER A 144 -9.26 -15.99 12.41
C SER A 144 -9.60 -15.43 13.79
N ASN A 145 -10.17 -14.23 13.86
CA ASN A 145 -10.50 -13.55 15.11
C ASN A 145 -11.99 -13.53 15.45
N VAL A 146 -12.87 -13.82 14.49
CA VAL A 146 -14.30 -13.96 14.74
C VAL A 146 -14.61 -15.35 15.33
N SER A 147 -15.56 -15.41 16.28
CA SER A 147 -15.94 -16.65 16.95
C SER A 147 -17.03 -17.44 16.20
N LYS A 148 -17.06 -17.36 14.87
CA LYS A 148 -18.06 -17.97 14.01
C LYS A 148 -17.41 -18.61 12.77
N ALA A 149 -17.95 -19.76 12.33
CA ALA A 149 -17.55 -20.36 11.06
C ALA A 149 -17.86 -19.41 9.89
N ILE A 150 -16.93 -19.30 8.93
CA ILE A 150 -17.11 -18.39 7.80
C ILE A 150 -18.06 -18.95 6.75
N PRO A 151 -17.84 -20.17 6.21
CA PRO A 151 -18.78 -20.73 5.24
C PRO A 151 -20.04 -21.29 5.93
N MET A 152 -21.07 -21.50 5.15
CA MET A 152 -22.21 -22.30 5.57
C MET A 152 -21.76 -23.73 5.87
N MET A 153 -22.19 -24.28 7.01
CA MET A 153 -21.90 -25.65 7.40
C MET A 153 -23.18 -26.34 7.85
N THR A 154 -23.41 -27.57 7.41
CA THR A 154 -24.57 -28.37 7.80
C THR A 154 -24.11 -29.66 8.42
N THR A 155 -24.63 -29.97 9.60
CA THR A 155 -24.39 -31.22 10.34
C THR A 155 -25.72 -31.80 10.79
N SER A 156 -25.70 -32.99 11.35
CA SER A 156 -26.90 -33.59 12.02
C SER A 156 -27.41 -32.74 13.19
N ALA A 157 -26.56 -31.88 13.77
CA ALA A 157 -26.95 -30.98 14.86
C ALA A 157 -27.56 -29.66 14.37
N GLY A 158 -27.58 -29.40 13.06
CA GLY A 158 -28.14 -28.19 12.44
C GLY A 158 -27.24 -27.50 11.46
N THR A 159 -27.68 -26.32 10.97
CA THR A 159 -26.98 -25.51 9.97
C THR A 159 -26.43 -24.22 10.59
N VAL A 160 -25.15 -23.98 10.38
CA VAL A 160 -24.47 -22.72 10.70
C VAL A 160 -24.57 -21.82 9.47
N LYS A 161 -25.19 -20.64 9.63
CA LYS A 161 -25.28 -19.64 8.54
C LYS A 161 -23.90 -19.05 8.27
N PRO A 162 -23.59 -18.66 7.01
CA PRO A 162 -22.31 -18.02 6.67
C PRO A 162 -22.09 -16.75 7.48
N ALA A 163 -20.83 -16.40 7.68
CA ALA A 163 -20.45 -15.12 8.27
C ALA A 163 -20.73 -13.96 7.28
N LYS A 164 -21.15 -12.81 7.82
CA LYS A 164 -21.37 -11.58 7.08
C LYS A 164 -20.12 -10.70 7.19
N PHE A 165 -19.55 -10.38 6.06
CA PHE A 165 -18.43 -9.44 5.95
C PHE A 165 -18.93 -8.13 5.32
N VAL A 166 -18.45 -6.99 5.84
CA VAL A 166 -18.68 -5.67 5.27
C VAL A 166 -17.31 -5.06 4.96
N ILE A 167 -17.09 -4.70 3.70
CA ILE A 167 -15.84 -4.09 3.23
C ILE A 167 -16.12 -2.63 2.89
N MET A 168 -15.45 -1.70 3.57
CA MET A 168 -15.61 -0.26 3.38
C MET A 168 -14.48 0.28 2.51
N GLY A 169 -14.80 0.56 1.26
CA GLY A 169 -13.89 0.95 0.18
C GLY A 169 -13.65 -0.20 -0.81
N SER A 170 -13.63 0.12 -2.10
CA SER A 170 -13.43 -0.82 -3.21
C SER A 170 -12.23 -0.48 -4.10
N GLY A 171 -11.19 0.10 -3.51
CA GLY A 171 -9.88 0.20 -4.17
C GLY A 171 -9.23 -1.18 -4.32
N VAL A 172 -7.96 -1.23 -4.70
CA VAL A 172 -7.22 -2.49 -4.91
C VAL A 172 -7.31 -3.40 -3.68
N ALA A 173 -7.10 -2.85 -2.48
CA ALA A 173 -7.21 -3.59 -1.22
C ALA A 173 -8.63 -4.12 -0.98
N GLY A 174 -9.62 -3.25 -1.17
CA GLY A 174 -11.03 -3.61 -0.96
C GLY A 174 -11.53 -4.69 -1.91
N LEU A 175 -11.26 -4.58 -3.21
CA LEU A 175 -11.63 -5.60 -4.19
C LEU A 175 -10.98 -6.95 -3.89
N GLN A 176 -9.70 -6.95 -3.48
CA GLN A 176 -9.04 -8.19 -3.06
C GLN A 176 -9.64 -8.75 -1.76
N ALA A 177 -10.00 -7.89 -0.80
CA ALA A 177 -10.69 -8.30 0.42
C ALA A 177 -12.04 -8.94 0.09
N ILE A 178 -12.86 -8.33 -0.79
CA ILE A 178 -14.14 -8.89 -1.25
C ILE A 178 -13.93 -10.26 -1.86
N ALA A 179 -13.01 -10.38 -2.83
CA ALA A 179 -12.70 -11.63 -3.52
C ALA A 179 -12.25 -12.73 -2.54
N THR A 180 -11.41 -12.37 -1.57
CA THR A 180 -10.90 -13.31 -0.55
C THR A 180 -12.02 -13.76 0.38
N ALA A 181 -12.81 -12.83 0.95
CA ALA A 181 -13.92 -13.15 1.82
C ALA A 181 -14.96 -14.04 1.12
N LYS A 182 -15.24 -13.76 -0.16
CA LYS A 182 -16.13 -14.57 -0.98
C LYS A 182 -15.60 -15.99 -1.17
N ARG A 183 -14.30 -16.15 -1.46
CA ARG A 183 -13.66 -17.47 -1.67
C ARG A 183 -13.69 -18.35 -0.42
N ILE A 184 -13.58 -17.76 0.78
CA ILE A 184 -13.69 -18.50 2.04
C ILE A 184 -15.14 -18.75 2.48
N GLY A 185 -16.13 -18.35 1.67
CA GLY A 185 -17.55 -18.70 1.84
C GLY A 185 -18.38 -17.69 2.64
N ALA A 186 -17.89 -16.45 2.82
CA ALA A 186 -18.64 -15.38 3.46
C ALA A 186 -19.77 -14.84 2.56
N ILE A 187 -20.78 -14.22 3.17
CA ILE A 187 -21.69 -13.28 2.52
C ILE A 187 -21.01 -11.90 2.61
N VAL A 188 -20.72 -11.31 1.47
CA VAL A 188 -19.92 -10.07 1.41
C VAL A 188 -20.77 -8.91 0.92
N TYR A 189 -20.83 -7.85 1.71
CA TYR A 189 -21.33 -6.53 1.33
C TYR A 189 -20.15 -5.57 1.22
N ALA A 190 -20.21 -4.64 0.30
CA ALA A 190 -19.15 -3.64 0.15
C ALA A 190 -19.73 -2.29 -0.28
N SER A 191 -19.01 -1.23 0.10
CA SER A 191 -19.35 0.14 -0.24
C SER A 191 -18.17 0.86 -0.89
N ASP A 192 -18.48 1.83 -1.74
CA ASP A 192 -17.55 2.86 -2.20
C ASP A 192 -18.35 4.16 -2.30
N VAL A 193 -17.68 5.29 -2.30
CA VAL A 193 -18.32 6.59 -2.51
C VAL A 193 -18.69 6.81 -3.98
N ARG A 194 -18.12 6.04 -4.89
CA ARG A 194 -18.37 6.08 -6.33
C ARG A 194 -19.39 5.02 -6.72
N LYS A 195 -20.45 5.40 -7.40
CA LYS A 195 -21.43 4.43 -7.93
C LYS A 195 -20.82 3.50 -8.98
N SER A 196 -19.92 4.01 -9.81
CA SER A 196 -19.17 3.22 -10.81
C SER A 196 -18.37 2.03 -10.23
N ALA A 197 -18.15 2.01 -8.93
CA ALA A 197 -17.51 0.88 -8.24
C ALA A 197 -18.45 -0.35 -8.07
N ALA A 198 -19.76 -0.19 -8.24
CA ALA A 198 -20.74 -1.27 -8.06
C ALA A 198 -20.43 -2.49 -8.94
N GLU A 199 -20.19 -2.26 -10.24
CA GLU A 199 -19.86 -3.34 -11.19
C GLU A 199 -18.57 -4.08 -10.79
N GLN A 200 -17.56 -3.35 -10.29
CA GLN A 200 -16.31 -3.96 -9.85
C GLN A 200 -16.53 -4.85 -8.62
N ILE A 201 -17.32 -4.36 -7.64
CA ILE A 201 -17.68 -5.11 -6.43
C ILE A 201 -18.44 -6.38 -6.77
N GLU A 202 -19.44 -6.29 -7.66
CA GLU A 202 -20.26 -7.41 -8.07
C GLU A 202 -19.47 -8.45 -8.89
N SER A 203 -18.55 -8.00 -9.75
CA SER A 203 -17.68 -8.87 -10.54
C SER A 203 -16.81 -9.80 -9.70
N VAL A 204 -16.42 -9.37 -8.51
CA VAL A 204 -15.65 -10.19 -7.55
C VAL A 204 -16.53 -10.91 -6.50
N GLY A 205 -17.87 -10.84 -6.68
CA GLY A 205 -18.87 -11.59 -5.91
C GLY A 205 -19.35 -10.91 -4.62
N GLY A 206 -19.07 -9.61 -4.45
CA GLY A 206 -19.65 -8.77 -3.40
C GLY A 206 -21.06 -8.32 -3.74
N ARG A 207 -21.75 -7.75 -2.76
CA ARG A 207 -23.03 -7.04 -2.94
C ARG A 207 -22.78 -5.57 -2.63
N PHE A 208 -23.05 -4.72 -3.61
CA PHE A 208 -22.88 -3.29 -3.42
C PHE A 208 -23.92 -2.73 -2.45
N ILE A 209 -23.47 -1.88 -1.51
CA ILE A 209 -24.35 -1.12 -0.60
C ILE A 209 -24.67 0.19 -1.30
N GLU A 210 -25.86 0.26 -1.89
CA GLU A 210 -26.34 1.44 -2.57
C GLU A 210 -26.82 2.49 -1.56
N VAL A 211 -26.47 3.75 -1.79
CA VAL A 211 -26.90 4.90 -0.99
C VAL A 211 -27.68 5.84 -1.89
N GLU A 212 -28.87 6.23 -1.45
CA GLU A 212 -29.73 7.15 -2.19
C GLU A 212 -29.03 8.49 -2.46
N GLY A 213 -29.05 8.96 -3.71
CA GLY A 213 -28.41 10.21 -4.14
C GLY A 213 -26.97 10.02 -4.67
N MET A 214 -26.49 8.80 -4.84
CA MET A 214 -25.17 8.56 -5.43
C MET A 214 -25.06 9.05 -6.87
N ASP A 215 -26.16 8.99 -7.65
CA ASP A 215 -26.21 9.45 -9.05
C ASP A 215 -25.93 10.94 -9.21
N ASP A 216 -26.20 11.75 -8.20
CA ASP A 216 -26.01 13.21 -8.22
C ASP A 216 -24.52 13.61 -8.27
N PHE A 217 -23.63 12.69 -7.94
CA PHE A 217 -22.17 12.90 -7.86
C PHE A 217 -21.39 12.30 -9.04
N GLU A 218 -22.06 11.89 -10.09
CA GLU A 218 -21.45 11.59 -11.39
C GLU A 218 -21.84 12.68 -12.40
N ASP A 219 -20.91 13.05 -13.27
CA ASP A 219 -21.22 13.90 -14.43
C ASP A 219 -21.75 13.06 -15.60
N GLU A 220 -22.20 13.73 -16.69
CA GLU A 220 -22.71 13.06 -17.89
C GLU A 220 -21.67 12.14 -18.57
N SER A 221 -20.38 12.26 -18.21
CA SER A 221 -19.27 11.46 -18.70
C SER A 221 -18.88 10.33 -17.72
N GLY A 222 -19.59 10.19 -16.57
CA GLY A 222 -19.31 9.17 -15.55
C GLY A 222 -18.13 9.52 -14.62
N TYR A 223 -17.65 10.78 -14.62
CA TYR A 223 -16.63 11.23 -13.69
C TYR A 223 -17.26 11.66 -12.36
N ALA A 224 -16.60 11.27 -11.26
CA ALA A 224 -17.05 11.66 -9.92
C ALA A 224 -16.90 13.17 -9.72
N LYS A 225 -18.00 13.86 -9.38
CA LYS A 225 -17.98 15.22 -8.87
C LYS A 225 -17.43 15.24 -7.43
N PRO A 226 -16.93 16.38 -6.94
CA PRO A 226 -16.54 16.50 -5.54
C PRO A 226 -17.70 16.16 -4.61
N LEU A 227 -17.47 15.19 -3.71
CA LEU A 227 -18.49 14.78 -2.74
C LEU A 227 -18.63 15.81 -1.64
N THR A 228 -19.86 16.10 -1.25
CA THR A 228 -20.10 16.97 -0.08
C THR A 228 -19.86 16.20 1.22
N PRO A 229 -19.43 16.89 2.30
CA PRO A 229 -19.28 16.27 3.62
C PRO A 229 -20.56 15.58 4.10
N GLU A 230 -21.73 16.16 3.82
CA GLU A 230 -23.04 15.63 4.19
C GLU A 230 -23.33 14.31 3.47
N PHE A 231 -22.96 14.20 2.19
CA PHE A 231 -23.13 12.97 1.44
C PHE A 231 -22.18 11.88 1.92
N ILE A 232 -20.91 12.22 2.18
CA ILE A 232 -19.95 11.29 2.78
C ILE A 232 -20.47 10.75 4.11
N GLN A 233 -21.04 11.62 4.96
CA GLN A 233 -21.64 11.20 6.21
C GLN A 233 -22.83 10.26 5.99
N LYS A 234 -23.72 10.56 5.03
CA LYS A 234 -24.86 9.69 4.67
C LYS A 234 -24.38 8.30 4.22
N VAL A 235 -23.31 8.24 3.42
CA VAL A 235 -22.70 6.96 3.01
C VAL A 235 -22.20 6.19 4.25
N ASN A 236 -21.44 6.83 5.12
CA ASN A 236 -20.90 6.22 6.31
C ASN A 236 -22.00 5.69 7.23
N ASP A 237 -23.05 6.48 7.46
CA ASP A 237 -24.19 6.10 8.31
C ASP A 237 -24.93 4.87 7.74
N THR A 238 -25.23 4.86 6.44
CA THR A 238 -25.88 3.74 5.76
C THR A 238 -25.02 2.47 5.84
N VAL A 239 -23.70 2.60 5.60
CA VAL A 239 -22.79 1.46 5.66
C VAL A 239 -22.65 0.94 7.09
N CYS A 240 -22.60 1.81 8.10
CA CYS A 240 -22.57 1.43 9.51
C CYS A 240 -23.87 0.72 9.93
N GLU A 241 -25.03 1.13 9.42
CA GLU A 241 -26.30 0.44 9.64
C GLU A 241 -26.25 -0.99 9.09
N VAL A 242 -25.80 -1.17 7.83
CA VAL A 242 -25.60 -2.50 7.23
C VAL A 242 -24.57 -3.32 7.98
N ALA A 243 -23.55 -2.67 8.56
CA ALA A 243 -22.48 -3.33 9.32
C ALA A 243 -22.90 -3.71 10.75
N SER A 244 -24.02 -3.22 11.25
CA SER A 244 -24.44 -3.43 12.66
C SER A 244 -24.57 -4.91 13.06
N ASP A 245 -24.97 -5.80 12.14
CA ASP A 245 -25.06 -7.24 12.33
C ASP A 245 -23.92 -8.04 11.65
N ALA A 246 -22.89 -7.35 11.14
CA ALA A 246 -21.74 -7.99 10.52
C ALA A 246 -20.90 -8.77 11.52
N ASP A 247 -20.30 -9.85 11.06
CA ASP A 247 -19.35 -10.65 11.83
C ASP A 247 -17.93 -10.07 11.71
N VAL A 248 -17.59 -9.57 10.52
CA VAL A 248 -16.28 -8.93 10.22
C VAL A 248 -16.48 -7.69 9.38
N ILE A 249 -15.79 -6.62 9.73
CA ILE A 249 -15.75 -5.36 9.00
C ILE A 249 -14.28 -5.08 8.62
N VAL A 250 -14.01 -4.76 7.36
CA VAL A 250 -12.68 -4.36 6.89
C VAL A 250 -12.77 -2.95 6.32
N THR A 251 -11.94 -2.04 6.83
CA THR A 251 -11.88 -0.65 6.34
C THR A 251 -10.64 -0.42 5.50
N THR A 252 -10.82 0.21 4.33
CA THR A 252 -9.74 0.43 3.35
C THR A 252 -9.67 1.86 2.84
N ALA A 253 -10.46 2.79 3.41
CA ALA A 253 -10.57 4.16 2.92
C ALA A 253 -9.28 4.95 3.21
N ARG A 254 -8.50 5.27 2.18
CA ARG A 254 -7.24 6.01 2.28
C ARG A 254 -7.24 7.19 1.33
N ILE A 255 -6.76 8.33 1.82
CA ILE A 255 -6.50 9.53 1.01
C ILE A 255 -4.99 9.73 0.99
N PHE A 256 -4.41 9.78 -0.21
CA PHE A 256 -2.96 9.91 -0.36
C PHE A 256 -2.45 11.21 0.28
N GLY A 257 -1.37 11.12 1.06
CA GLY A 257 -0.73 12.25 1.73
C GLY A 257 -1.58 12.95 2.79
N ARG A 258 -2.64 12.30 3.29
CA ARG A 258 -3.52 12.82 4.37
C ARG A 258 -3.82 11.72 5.39
N PRO A 259 -4.23 12.09 6.62
CA PRO A 259 -4.77 11.13 7.57
C PRO A 259 -5.97 10.38 6.98
N ALA A 260 -6.16 9.12 7.39
CA ALA A 260 -7.32 8.34 6.98
C ALA A 260 -8.62 9.01 7.47
N PRO A 261 -9.68 9.04 6.64
CA PRO A 261 -10.97 9.55 7.08
C PRO A 261 -11.61 8.61 8.09
N ILE A 262 -12.22 9.16 9.12
CA ILE A 262 -13.05 8.37 10.05
C ILE A 262 -14.34 7.97 9.35
N THR A 263 -14.52 6.68 9.11
CA THR A 263 -15.71 6.10 8.48
C THR A 263 -16.57 5.33 9.49
N ILE A 264 -15.98 4.94 10.62
CA ILE A 264 -16.66 4.25 11.72
C ILE A 264 -16.44 5.05 13.01
N PRO A 265 -17.40 5.92 13.39
CA PRO A 265 -17.33 6.64 14.66
C PRO A 265 -17.61 5.71 15.85
N GLU A 266 -17.22 6.09 17.06
CA GLU A 266 -17.48 5.32 18.28
C GLU A 266 -18.96 4.99 18.47
N SER A 267 -19.85 5.93 18.11
CA SER A 267 -21.30 5.71 18.18
C SER A 267 -21.77 4.49 17.35
N ALA A 268 -21.17 4.29 16.17
CA ALA A 268 -21.45 3.13 15.33
C ALA A 268 -20.91 1.84 15.98
N VAL A 269 -19.69 1.86 16.53
CA VAL A 269 -19.11 0.70 17.21
C VAL A 269 -19.99 0.22 18.38
N ARG A 270 -20.61 1.16 19.11
CA ARG A 270 -21.57 0.84 20.20
C ARG A 270 -22.82 0.08 19.73
N SER A 271 -23.20 0.25 18.46
CA SER A 271 -24.36 -0.41 17.86
C SER A 271 -24.03 -1.76 17.21
N PHE A 272 -22.73 -2.05 17.03
CA PHE A 272 -22.30 -3.27 16.36
C PHE A 272 -22.51 -4.51 17.26
N LYS A 273 -22.74 -5.61 16.61
CA LYS A 273 -22.94 -6.90 17.25
C LYS A 273 -21.74 -7.28 18.14
N THR A 274 -22.00 -7.62 19.39
CA THR A 274 -20.97 -8.14 20.30
C THR A 274 -20.26 -9.36 19.69
N GLY A 275 -18.91 -9.34 19.74
CA GLY A 275 -18.08 -10.39 19.15
C GLY A 275 -17.75 -10.16 17.66
N SER A 276 -18.23 -9.06 17.05
CA SER A 276 -17.77 -8.66 15.73
C SER A 276 -16.30 -8.21 15.76
N VAL A 277 -15.68 -8.23 14.59
CA VAL A 277 -14.26 -7.88 14.39
C VAL A 277 -14.16 -6.78 13.35
N ILE A 278 -13.47 -5.69 13.69
CA ILE A 278 -13.05 -4.65 12.76
C ILE A 278 -11.57 -4.88 12.46
N VAL A 279 -11.20 -4.92 11.19
CA VAL A 279 -9.80 -4.86 10.74
C VAL A 279 -9.60 -3.53 10.05
N ASP A 280 -8.90 -2.64 10.70
CA ASP A 280 -8.60 -1.31 10.18
C ASP A 280 -7.26 -1.32 9.47
N MET A 281 -7.29 -1.27 8.13
CA MET A 281 -6.09 -1.35 7.30
C MET A 281 -5.27 -0.06 7.29
N ASN A 282 -5.83 1.05 7.78
CA ASN A 282 -5.21 2.37 7.78
C ASN A 282 -4.80 2.84 9.18
N ALA A 283 -4.63 1.93 10.11
CA ALA A 283 -4.24 2.23 11.49
C ALA A 283 -2.95 3.08 11.56
N ASP A 284 -2.00 2.86 10.66
CA ASP A 284 -0.73 3.60 10.57
C ASP A 284 -0.89 5.08 10.12
N VAL A 285 -2.07 5.44 9.59
CA VAL A 285 -2.38 6.79 9.10
C VAL A 285 -3.59 7.43 9.81
N GLY A 286 -3.83 7.02 11.05
CA GLY A 286 -4.89 7.56 11.91
C GLY A 286 -6.11 6.66 12.07
N GLY A 287 -6.25 5.64 11.20
CA GLY A 287 -7.37 4.69 11.24
C GLY A 287 -8.66 5.21 10.62
N ASN A 288 -9.48 4.28 10.13
CA ASN A 288 -10.84 4.57 9.68
C ASN A 288 -11.88 4.38 10.79
N CYS A 289 -11.56 3.63 11.83
CA CYS A 289 -12.38 3.50 13.03
C CYS A 289 -11.81 4.42 14.12
N GLU A 290 -12.67 5.26 14.70
CA GLU A 290 -12.28 6.23 15.74
C GLU A 290 -11.61 5.58 16.96
N LEU A 291 -11.91 4.32 17.24
CA LEU A 291 -11.38 3.56 18.38
C LEU A 291 -10.15 2.70 18.02
N THR A 292 -9.61 2.83 16.81
CA THR A 292 -8.41 2.11 16.40
C THR A 292 -7.20 2.57 17.18
N SER A 293 -6.41 1.60 17.68
CA SER A 293 -5.10 1.82 18.31
C SER A 293 -4.02 1.30 17.33
N PRO A 294 -3.17 2.17 16.77
CA PRO A 294 -2.16 1.76 15.80
C PRO A 294 -1.19 0.72 16.36
N GLY A 295 -0.97 -0.36 15.63
CA GLY A 295 -0.10 -1.47 16.02
C GLY A 295 -0.73 -2.46 17.02
N GLU A 296 -1.94 -2.22 17.50
CA GLU A 296 -2.56 -2.99 18.58
C GLU A 296 -3.87 -3.67 18.15
N THR A 297 -4.29 -4.63 18.97
CA THR A 297 -5.64 -5.20 18.95
C THR A 297 -6.33 -4.85 20.25
N VAL A 298 -7.43 -4.11 20.18
CA VAL A 298 -8.20 -3.67 21.34
C VAL A 298 -9.63 -4.20 21.29
N VAL A 299 -10.29 -4.27 22.44
CA VAL A 299 -11.73 -4.61 22.53
C VAL A 299 -12.47 -3.42 23.12
N LYS A 300 -13.40 -2.86 22.34
CA LYS A 300 -14.25 -1.73 22.74
C LYS A 300 -15.71 -2.07 22.48
N HIS A 301 -16.57 -1.83 23.46
CA HIS A 301 -18.02 -2.11 23.38
C HIS A 301 -18.35 -3.55 22.94
N GLY A 302 -17.49 -4.54 23.29
CA GLY A 302 -17.65 -5.92 22.86
C GLY A 302 -17.21 -6.23 21.42
N VAL A 303 -16.67 -5.25 20.70
CA VAL A 303 -16.11 -5.35 19.34
C VAL A 303 -14.60 -5.42 19.42
N LYS A 304 -13.98 -6.37 18.71
CA LYS A 304 -12.53 -6.48 18.58
C LYS A 304 -12.07 -5.62 17.42
N ILE A 305 -11.14 -4.68 17.66
CA ILE A 305 -10.59 -3.77 16.65
C ILE A 305 -9.13 -4.10 16.48
N ILE A 306 -8.75 -4.46 15.26
CA ILE A 306 -7.39 -4.87 14.88
C ILE A 306 -6.77 -3.74 14.05
N GLY A 307 -5.79 -3.04 14.63
CA GLY A 307 -5.07 -1.93 14.03
C GLY A 307 -3.62 -2.31 13.68
N ILE A 308 -3.38 -3.49 13.13
CA ILE A 308 -2.02 -3.94 12.77
C ILE A 308 -1.48 -3.12 11.62
N ASN A 309 -0.32 -2.50 11.85
CA ASN A 309 0.42 -1.78 10.81
C ASN A 309 1.07 -2.76 9.84
N ASN A 310 1.25 -2.32 8.57
CA ASN A 310 2.01 -3.07 7.56
C ASN A 310 1.52 -4.51 7.35
N LEU A 311 0.24 -4.68 7.01
CA LEU A 311 -0.36 -6.00 6.79
C LEU A 311 0.38 -6.83 5.72
N ALA A 312 0.84 -6.20 4.62
CA ALA A 312 1.63 -6.87 3.59
C ALA A 312 2.94 -7.45 4.15
N GLY A 313 3.60 -6.73 5.06
CA GLY A 313 4.82 -7.19 5.73
C GLY A 313 4.63 -8.45 6.58
N THR A 314 3.39 -8.77 6.97
CA THR A 314 3.08 -10.02 7.71
C THR A 314 3.04 -11.28 6.83
N ILE A 315 3.19 -11.13 5.50
CA ILE A 315 3.33 -12.21 4.51
C ILE A 315 4.55 -11.91 3.62
N PRO A 316 5.74 -11.83 4.22
CA PRO A 316 6.92 -11.20 3.62
C PRO A 316 7.39 -11.87 2.32
N SER A 317 7.27 -13.18 2.19
CA SER A 317 7.68 -13.90 0.98
C SER A 317 6.94 -13.40 -0.28
N SER A 318 5.60 -13.34 -0.23
CA SER A 318 4.79 -12.85 -1.36
C SER A 318 4.96 -11.35 -1.55
N ALA A 319 5.02 -10.60 -0.45
CA ALA A 319 5.15 -9.15 -0.49
C ALA A 319 6.49 -8.71 -1.07
N SER A 320 7.59 -9.36 -0.68
CA SER A 320 8.92 -9.10 -1.24
C SER A 320 9.00 -9.47 -2.71
N MET A 321 8.41 -10.59 -3.13
CA MET A 321 8.39 -11.00 -4.54
C MET A 321 7.71 -9.92 -5.41
N LEU A 322 6.53 -9.42 -5.01
CA LEU A 322 5.82 -8.40 -5.79
C LEU A 322 6.55 -7.05 -5.75
N TYR A 323 7.02 -6.64 -4.57
CA TYR A 323 7.81 -5.41 -4.43
C TYR A 323 9.08 -5.45 -5.28
N SER A 324 9.82 -6.55 -5.22
CA SER A 324 11.03 -6.76 -6.02
C SER A 324 10.76 -6.68 -7.53
N ASN A 325 9.63 -7.22 -7.99
CA ASN A 325 9.23 -7.10 -9.38
C ASN A 325 8.96 -5.62 -9.76
N ASN A 326 8.26 -4.88 -8.88
CA ASN A 326 8.00 -3.45 -9.11
C ASN A 326 9.30 -2.65 -9.20
N ILE A 327 10.20 -2.80 -8.22
CA ILE A 327 11.50 -2.12 -8.18
C ILE A 327 12.36 -2.52 -9.39
N THR A 328 12.43 -3.80 -9.71
CA THR A 328 13.21 -4.29 -10.86
C THR A 328 12.70 -3.68 -12.16
N ASN A 329 11.39 -3.65 -12.37
CA ASN A 329 10.80 -3.03 -13.56
C ASN A 329 11.11 -1.54 -13.61
N PHE A 330 11.01 -0.83 -12.49
CA PHE A 330 11.33 0.59 -12.39
C PHE A 330 12.80 0.87 -12.70
N VAL A 331 13.73 0.21 -11.99
CA VAL A 331 15.17 0.40 -12.15
C VAL A 331 15.61 0.15 -13.62
N ILE A 332 15.09 -0.90 -14.24
CA ILE A 332 15.37 -1.20 -15.65
C ILE A 332 14.78 -0.14 -16.58
N SER A 333 13.60 0.40 -16.29
CA SER A 333 12.97 1.41 -17.15
C SER A 333 13.72 2.74 -17.20
N ILE A 334 14.50 3.03 -16.16
CA ILE A 334 15.33 4.24 -16.06
C ILE A 334 16.82 3.94 -16.25
N SER A 335 17.20 2.73 -16.68
CA SER A 335 18.61 2.38 -16.95
C SER A 335 19.02 2.73 -18.36
N GLY A 336 20.28 3.17 -18.52
CA GLY A 336 20.96 3.41 -19.77
C GLY A 336 22.36 2.79 -19.77
N ASP A 337 23.11 3.00 -20.84
CA ASP A 337 24.45 2.42 -21.01
C ASP A 337 25.45 2.84 -19.91
N ASP A 338 25.31 4.07 -19.42
CA ASP A 338 26.21 4.67 -18.42
C ASP A 338 25.62 4.71 -16.99
N GLY A 339 24.44 4.10 -16.73
CA GLY A 339 23.80 4.11 -15.41
C GLY A 339 22.32 4.48 -15.44
N LEU A 340 21.83 5.14 -14.38
CA LEU A 340 20.44 5.58 -14.32
C LEU A 340 20.22 6.89 -15.07
N ILE A 341 19.20 6.94 -15.92
CA ILE A 341 18.78 8.13 -16.67
C ILE A 341 17.79 8.91 -15.79
N LEU A 342 18.29 9.94 -15.12
CA LEU A 342 17.50 10.77 -14.20
C LEU A 342 17.20 12.18 -14.75
N ASP A 343 17.76 12.53 -15.92
CA ASP A 343 17.57 13.84 -16.58
C ASP A 343 16.48 13.81 -17.64
N SER A 344 15.62 12.79 -17.62
CA SER A 344 14.54 12.66 -18.59
C SER A 344 13.30 13.44 -18.15
N GLU A 345 12.52 13.90 -19.14
CA GLU A 345 11.14 14.41 -18.91
C GLU A 345 10.13 13.25 -18.79
N ASP A 346 10.58 12.10 -18.31
CA ASP A 346 9.75 10.91 -18.17
C ASP A 346 8.66 11.11 -17.12
N ASP A 347 7.39 10.99 -17.50
CA ASP A 347 6.22 11.20 -16.65
C ASP A 347 6.24 10.37 -15.35
N ILE A 348 6.96 9.23 -15.32
CA ILE A 348 7.11 8.43 -14.11
C ILE A 348 8.07 9.12 -13.14
N LEU A 349 9.18 9.65 -13.66
CA LEU A 349 10.17 10.35 -12.82
C LEU A 349 9.66 11.70 -12.33
N VAL A 350 9.16 12.52 -13.27
CA VAL A 350 8.86 13.94 -12.99
C VAL A 350 7.36 14.22 -12.82
N GLY A 351 6.51 13.23 -13.04
CA GLY A 351 5.05 13.35 -12.99
C GLY A 351 4.44 13.79 -14.34
N PRO A 352 3.19 13.39 -14.59
CA PRO A 352 2.46 13.79 -15.79
C PRO A 352 2.30 15.32 -15.86
N PRO A 353 2.32 15.93 -17.06
CA PRO A 353 2.14 17.36 -17.23
C PRO A 353 0.81 17.85 -16.63
N GLU A 354 0.82 19.05 -16.06
CA GLU A 354 -0.38 19.71 -15.55
C GLU A 354 -1.43 19.85 -16.67
N GLY A 355 -2.69 19.52 -16.34
CA GLY A 355 -3.80 19.54 -17.29
C GLY A 355 -3.92 18.30 -18.16
N SER A 356 -3.05 17.29 -18.02
CA SER A 356 -3.24 15.98 -18.65
C SER A 356 -4.29 15.14 -17.89
N ASP A 357 -4.95 14.19 -18.57
CA ASP A 357 -5.91 13.26 -17.95
C ASP A 357 -5.28 12.39 -16.84
N PHE A 358 -3.97 12.30 -16.82
CA PHE A 358 -3.19 11.53 -15.85
C PHE A 358 -2.67 12.35 -14.68
N PHE A 359 -2.79 13.68 -14.77
CA PHE A 359 -2.35 14.58 -13.72
C PHE A 359 -3.17 14.37 -12.44
N VAL A 360 -2.46 14.21 -11.33
CA VAL A 360 -3.06 14.21 -9.99
C VAL A 360 -2.42 15.36 -9.23
N ASP A 361 -3.25 16.29 -8.79
CA ASP A 361 -2.79 17.50 -8.12
C ASP A 361 -1.80 17.21 -6.98
N GLY A 362 -0.63 17.79 -7.11
CA GLY A 362 0.47 17.66 -6.14
C GLY A 362 1.29 16.37 -6.20
N MET A 363 1.10 15.49 -7.19
CA MET A 363 1.93 14.31 -7.39
C MET A 363 2.94 14.53 -8.53
N GLY A 364 4.13 14.97 -8.19
CA GLY A 364 5.21 15.32 -9.10
C GLY A 364 6.09 14.14 -9.57
N GLY A 365 5.55 12.89 -9.64
CA GLY A 365 6.33 11.71 -10.00
C GLY A 365 7.20 11.19 -8.85
N VAL A 366 8.01 10.17 -9.13
CA VAL A 366 8.78 9.46 -8.09
C VAL A 366 10.08 10.17 -7.70
N LEU A 367 10.62 11.07 -8.52
CA LEU A 367 11.83 11.82 -8.21
C LEU A 367 11.49 12.96 -7.25
N ILE A 368 11.94 12.84 -6.02
CA ILE A 368 11.61 13.77 -4.94
C ILE A 368 12.63 14.92 -4.89
N CYS A 369 13.92 14.60 -4.79
CA CYS A 369 14.99 15.59 -4.76
C CYS A 369 16.23 15.05 -5.47
N ARG A 370 17.07 15.99 -5.96
CA ARG A 370 18.36 15.71 -6.60
C ARG A 370 19.28 16.93 -6.50
N ASP A 371 20.58 16.70 -6.48
CA ASP A 371 21.60 17.75 -6.47
C ASP A 371 21.38 18.79 -5.34
N GLY A 372 20.97 18.32 -4.16
CA GLY A 372 20.70 19.19 -3.01
C GLY A 372 19.45 20.06 -3.13
N LYS A 373 18.50 19.73 -4.02
CA LYS A 373 17.28 20.51 -4.27
C LYS A 373 16.04 19.62 -4.40
N LEU A 374 14.92 20.13 -3.92
CA LEU A 374 13.61 19.54 -4.22
C LEU A 374 13.36 19.62 -5.74
N HIS A 375 12.81 18.55 -6.34
CA HIS A 375 12.46 18.57 -7.75
C HIS A 375 11.32 19.59 -8.01
N GLN A 376 11.43 20.35 -9.09
CA GLN A 376 10.52 21.48 -9.39
C GLN A 376 9.03 21.10 -9.49
N ASN A 377 8.72 19.84 -9.86
CA ASN A 377 7.34 19.35 -9.98
C ASN A 377 6.74 18.89 -8.63
N GLN A 378 7.53 18.90 -7.55
CA GLN A 378 7.06 18.57 -6.20
C GLN A 378 6.47 19.79 -5.49
N THR A 379 5.60 20.53 -6.17
CA THR A 379 5.07 21.83 -5.68
C THR A 379 4.29 21.72 -4.38
N ARG A 380 3.54 20.63 -4.19
CA ARG A 380 2.78 20.39 -2.95
C ARG A 380 3.69 20.06 -1.78
N LEU A 381 4.78 19.31 -2.02
CA LEU A 381 5.80 19.05 -1.00
C LEU A 381 6.53 20.34 -0.61
N GLY A 382 6.88 21.20 -1.59
CA GLY A 382 7.49 22.48 -1.34
C GLY A 382 6.66 23.42 -0.44
N GLY A 383 5.35 23.21 -0.37
CA GLY A 383 4.46 23.92 0.55
C GLY A 383 4.43 23.33 1.98
N ILE A 384 5.05 22.18 2.21
CA ILE A 384 5.11 21.47 3.50
C ILE A 384 6.50 21.55 4.12
N LEU A 385 7.57 21.55 3.28
CA LEU A 385 8.97 21.72 3.68
C LEU A 385 9.26 23.17 4.06
#